data_2e37be95220dba4fa2fff69a23cd598f
#
_entry.id   2e37be95220dba4fa2fff69a23cd598f
#
_cell.length_a   1.000
_cell.length_b   1.000
_cell.length_c   1.000
_cell.angle_alpha   90.00
_cell.angle_beta   90.00
_cell.angle_gamma   90.00
#
_symmetry.space_group_name_H-M   'P 1'
#
loop_
_entity.id
_entity.type
_entity.pdbx_description
1 polymer ?
#
loop_
_entity_poly.entity_id
_entity_poly.type
_entity_poly.pdbx_seq_one_letter_code
_entity_poly.pdbx_strand_id
1 'polypeptide(L)' 'MSEDFLVVEGEVVENLPNTLFKVKLDNSDKIILCYLSGKMRKNYIKILPSDRVRMEISPYDLERGRIIYRV' A
#
# COMPACT_ATOMS: atom_id res chain seq x y z
N MET A 1 16.21 11.51 13.63
CA MET A 1 16.16 11.84 12.21
C MET A 1 15.01 11.11 11.54
N SER A 2 14.22 11.81 10.79
CA SER A 2 13.08 11.21 10.13
C SER A 2 13.55 10.39 8.93
N GLU A 3 12.80 9.34 8.64
CA GLU A 3 13.04 8.56 7.45
C GLU A 3 12.31 9.17 6.28
N ASP A 4 12.93 9.09 5.14
CA ASP A 4 12.35 9.61 3.92
C ASP A 4 11.58 8.52 3.21
N PHE A 5 10.31 8.40 3.54
CA PHE A 5 9.46 7.46 2.81
C PHE A 5 9.07 8.03 1.47
N LEU A 6 8.99 7.16 0.48
CA LEU A 6 8.44 7.52 -0.81
C LEU A 6 6.94 7.34 -0.76
N VAL A 7 6.22 8.35 -1.17
CA VAL A 7 4.76 8.27 -1.25
C VAL A 7 4.39 8.01 -2.71
N VAL A 8 3.72 6.89 -2.94
CA VAL A 8 3.35 6.49 -4.30
C VAL A 8 1.90 6.03 -4.31
N GLU A 9 1.35 5.90 -5.49
CA GLU A 9 -0.01 5.41 -5.66
C GLU A 9 -0.01 4.17 -6.54
N GLY A 10 -1.03 3.35 -6.35
CA GLY A 10 -1.17 2.16 -7.14
C GLY A 10 -2.58 1.61 -7.04
N GLU A 11 -2.78 0.50 -7.72
CA GLU A 11 -4.07 -0.18 -7.77
C GLU A 11 -3.96 -1.53 -7.08
N VAL A 12 -4.90 -1.81 -6.19
CA VAL A 12 -4.94 -3.11 -5.52
C VAL A 12 -5.33 -4.17 -6.53
N VAL A 13 -4.49 -5.18 -6.69
CA VAL A 13 -4.77 -6.25 -7.64
C VAL A 13 -5.23 -7.54 -6.96
N GLU A 14 -4.90 -7.70 -5.68
CA GLU A 14 -5.31 -8.92 -4.96
C GLU A 14 -5.30 -8.66 -3.46
N ASN A 15 -6.30 -9.19 -2.77
CA ASN A 15 -6.33 -9.21 -1.32
C ASN A 15 -5.83 -10.57 -0.85
N LEU A 16 -4.90 -10.57 0.10
CA LEU A 16 -4.34 -11.78 0.65
C LEU A 16 -4.93 -12.05 2.04
N PRO A 17 -4.82 -13.30 2.53
CA PRO A 17 -5.50 -13.64 3.78
C PRO A 17 -5.07 -12.81 4.99
N ASN A 18 -3.85 -12.49 5.19
CA ASN A 18 -3.38 -11.89 6.43
C ASN A 18 -3.45 -10.37 6.41
N THR A 19 -4.50 -9.80 5.86
CA THR A 19 -4.66 -8.35 5.72
C THR A 19 -3.51 -7.73 4.93
N LEU A 20 -2.92 -8.50 4.03
CA LEU A 20 -1.94 -8.00 3.10
C LEU A 20 -2.60 -7.83 1.74
N PHE A 21 -2.02 -6.95 0.95
CA PHE A 21 -2.56 -6.61 -0.36
C PHE A 21 -1.44 -6.58 -1.37
N LYS A 22 -1.71 -7.09 -2.56
CA LYS A 22 -0.81 -6.90 -3.69
C LYS A 22 -1.25 -5.65 -4.42
N VAL A 23 -0.34 -4.71 -4.58
CA VAL A 23 -0.63 -3.43 -5.21
C VAL A 23 0.33 -3.24 -6.37
N LYS A 24 -0.23 -2.95 -7.53
CA LYS A 24 0.56 -2.63 -8.70
C LYS A 24 0.81 -1.14 -8.71
N LEU A 25 2.08 -0.75 -8.76
CA LEU A 25 2.43 0.66 -8.75
C LEU A 25 2.03 1.31 -10.08
N ASP A 26 1.59 2.55 -9.99
CA ASP A 26 1.37 3.35 -11.19
C ASP A 26 2.71 3.53 -11.90
N ASN A 27 2.69 3.67 -13.18
CA ASN A 27 3.90 3.92 -13.97
C ASN A 27 4.91 2.78 -13.91
N SER A 28 4.49 1.59 -13.49
CA SER A 28 5.39 0.45 -13.37
C SER A 28 4.57 -0.83 -13.41
N ASP A 29 5.21 -1.91 -13.82
CA ASP A 29 4.57 -3.22 -13.74
C ASP A 29 4.90 -3.93 -12.43
N LYS A 30 5.57 -3.22 -11.53
CA LYS A 30 5.98 -3.82 -10.28
C LYS A 30 4.80 -3.97 -9.33
N ILE A 31 4.70 -5.15 -8.71
CA ILE A 31 3.69 -5.42 -7.70
C ILE A 31 4.40 -5.57 -6.37
N ILE A 32 3.92 -4.86 -5.37
CA ILE A 32 4.50 -4.92 -4.03
C ILE A 32 3.46 -5.38 -3.03
N LEU A 33 3.95 -5.94 -1.93
CA LEU A 33 3.10 -6.33 -0.83
C LEU A 33 2.87 -5.14 0.07
N CYS A 34 1.61 -4.88 0.40
CA CYS A 34 1.26 -3.75 1.24
C CYS A 34 0.44 -4.20 2.42
N TYR A 35 0.58 -3.49 3.52
CA TYR A 35 -0.25 -3.69 4.69
C TYR A 35 -0.91 -2.36 5.05
N LEU A 36 -1.97 -2.44 5.86
CA LEU A 36 -2.68 -1.24 6.27
C LEU A 36 -1.92 -0.50 7.36
N SER A 37 -1.89 0.82 7.26
CA SER A 37 -1.36 1.63 8.36
C SER A 37 -2.27 1.50 9.57
N GLY A 38 -1.76 1.87 10.74
CA GLY A 38 -2.58 1.82 11.94
C GLY A 38 -3.83 2.67 11.83
N LYS A 39 -3.73 3.82 11.17
CA LYS A 39 -4.87 4.69 10.98
C LYS A 39 -5.94 4.04 10.13
N MET A 40 -5.53 3.34 9.06
CA MET A 40 -6.48 2.66 8.19
C MET A 40 -7.19 1.54 8.91
N ARG A 41 -6.47 0.77 9.73
CA ARG A 41 -7.10 -0.27 10.53
C ARG A 41 -8.07 0.29 11.55
N LYS A 42 -7.67 1.35 12.20
CA LYS A 42 -8.48 1.96 13.24
C LYS A 42 -9.80 2.46 12.69
N ASN A 43 -9.78 2.94 11.47
CA ASN A 43 -10.99 3.48 10.85
C ASN A 43 -11.77 2.45 10.07
N TYR A 44 -11.36 1.19 10.10
CA TYR A 44 -12.05 0.09 9.42
C TYR A 44 -12.28 0.36 7.95
N ILE A 45 -11.32 1.00 7.30
CA ILE A 45 -11.44 1.30 5.88
C ILE A 45 -11.24 0.01 5.11
N LYS A 46 -12.24 -0.35 4.30
CA LYS A 46 -12.22 -1.58 3.53
C LYS A 46 -11.52 -1.35 2.19
N ILE A 47 -10.56 -2.19 1.90
CA ILE A 47 -9.81 -2.14 0.64
C ILE A 47 -10.21 -3.34 -0.20
N LEU A 48 -10.56 -3.08 -1.45
CA LEU A 48 -10.99 -4.12 -2.38
C LEU A 48 -10.10 -4.12 -3.61
N PRO A 49 -10.04 -5.26 -4.34
CA PRO A 49 -9.36 -5.25 -5.63
C PRO A 49 -9.92 -4.15 -6.52
N SER A 50 -9.08 -3.55 -7.31
CA SER A 50 -9.37 -2.40 -8.17
C SER A 50 -9.41 -1.07 -7.45
N ASP A 51 -9.36 -1.04 -6.12
CA ASP A 51 -9.29 0.23 -5.41
C ASP A 51 -7.92 0.86 -5.65
N ARG A 52 -7.93 2.17 -5.74
CA ARG A 52 -6.68 2.93 -5.82
C ARG A 52 -6.30 3.35 -4.41
N VAL A 53 -5.02 3.19 -4.11
CA VAL A 53 -4.52 3.49 -2.78
C VAL A 53 -3.25 4.31 -2.88
N ARG A 54 -3.00 5.07 -1.83
CA ARG A 54 -1.73 5.76 -1.65
C ARG A 54 -0.96 5.04 -0.57
N MET A 55 0.32 4.86 -0.79
CA MET A 55 1.12 4.09 0.14
C MET A 55 2.48 4.70 0.33
N GLU A 56 3.11 4.37 1.44
CA GLU A 56 4.48 4.77 1.75
C GLU A 56 5.39 3.57 1.58
N ILE A 57 6.52 3.78 0.92
CA ILE A 57 7.53 2.75 0.70
C ILE A 57 8.82 3.24 1.33
N SER A 58 9.43 2.39 2.17
CA SER A 58 10.72 2.71 2.73
C SER A 58 11.80 2.57 1.67
N PRO A 59 12.77 3.49 1.61
CA PRO A 59 13.89 3.32 0.68
C PRO A 59 14.74 2.10 1.00
N TYR A 60 14.60 1.55 2.20
CA TYR A 60 15.35 0.36 2.59
C TYR A 60 14.65 -0.93 2.24
N ASP A 61 13.38 -0.87 1.84
CA ASP A 61 12.62 -2.07 1.48
C ASP A 61 11.60 -1.67 0.43
N LEU A 62 12.01 -1.73 -0.83
CA LEU A 62 11.16 -1.28 -1.93
C LEU A 62 10.13 -2.31 -2.35
N GLU A 63 10.09 -3.47 -1.70
CA GLU A 63 9.14 -4.51 -2.04
C GLU A 63 7.93 -4.55 -1.13
N ARG A 64 7.91 -3.70 -0.11
CA ARG A 64 6.80 -3.62 0.82
C ARG A 64 6.35 -2.20 0.98
N GLY A 65 5.06 -2.02 1.15
CA GLY A 65 4.50 -0.70 1.35
C GLY A 65 3.47 -0.69 2.46
N ARG A 66 3.17 0.50 2.92
CA ARG A 66 2.14 0.71 3.93
C ARG A 66 1.06 1.58 3.32
N ILE A 67 -0.16 1.04 3.24
CA ILE A 67 -1.28 1.79 2.69
C ILE A 67 -1.71 2.83 3.72
N ILE A 68 -1.68 4.09 3.30
CA ILE A 68 -2.00 5.20 4.19
C ILE A 68 -3.30 5.89 3.81
N TYR A 69 -3.83 5.60 2.62
CA TYR A 69 -5.01 6.31 2.17
C TYR A 69 -5.65 5.56 1.01
N ARG A 70 -6.98 5.52 0.99
CA ARG A 70 -7.72 4.99 -0.15
C ARG A 70 -8.23 6.18 -0.96
N VAL A 71 -7.81 6.22 -2.20
CA VAL A 71 -8.17 7.33 -3.08
C VAL A 71 -9.63 7.24 -3.52
#